data_8e4264bb0c88ab00e590fe1acd225faa
#
_entry.id   8e4264bb0c88ab00e590fe1acd225faa
#
_cell.length_a   1.000
_cell.length_b   1.000
_cell.length_c   1.000
_cell.angle_alpha   90.00
_cell.angle_beta   90.00
_cell.angle_gamma   90.00
#
_symmetry.space_group_name_H-M   'P 1'
#
loop_
_entity.id
_entity.type
_entity.pdbx_description
1 polymer ?
#
loop_
_entity_poly.entity_id
_entity_poly.type
_entity_poly.pdbx_seq_one_letter_code
_entity_poly.pdbx_strand_id
1 'polypeptide(L)'
;MKEAPRLPVISISLTNHLLQRFDQFMRDRGYSSRSEAIRDAIRDTLSEYDLKRLEQGAVTATVTVITEQERHDVDQRLMRLRHDYNAIISGNMHIHLGSEYCLEIFITEGDVDQVLQFIGRIRAMRGIQQVKFTMVPLTLTN
;
A
#
# COMPACT_ATOMS: atom_id res chain seq x y z
N MET A 1 -11.88 -14.44 38.02
CA MET A 1 -10.72 -13.88 37.28
C MET A 1 -10.58 -14.68 35.99
N LYS A 2 -10.77 -14.05 34.83
CA LYS A 2 -10.47 -14.70 33.53
C LYS A 2 -8.95 -14.71 33.39
N GLU A 3 -8.34 -15.89 33.29
CA GLU A 3 -6.94 -16.03 32.91
C GLU A 3 -6.73 -15.34 31.56
N ALA A 4 -5.70 -14.49 31.47
CA ALA A 4 -5.31 -13.92 30.18
C ALA A 4 -4.94 -15.08 29.22
N PRO A 5 -5.42 -15.07 27.98
CA PRO A 5 -5.12 -16.15 27.04
C PRO A 5 -3.59 -16.24 26.86
N ARG A 6 -3.03 -17.45 27.12
CA ARG A 6 -1.61 -17.71 26.85
C ARG A 6 -1.40 -17.65 25.33
N LEU A 7 -0.58 -16.68 24.89
CA LEU A 7 -0.21 -16.58 23.50
C LEU A 7 0.63 -17.82 23.11
N PRO A 8 0.33 -18.45 21.97
CA PRO A 8 1.15 -19.56 21.49
C PRO A 8 2.56 -19.07 21.15
N VAL A 9 3.55 -19.89 21.44
CA VAL A 9 4.96 -19.63 21.13
C VAL A 9 5.41 -20.56 20.04
N ILE A 10 6.06 -20.02 19.01
CA ILE A 10 6.70 -20.80 17.94
C ILE A 10 8.22 -20.62 18.01
N SER A 11 8.95 -21.63 17.56
CA SER A 11 10.40 -21.60 17.40
C SER A 11 10.78 -21.81 15.94
N ILE A 12 11.72 -21.01 15.46
CA ILE A 12 12.24 -21.11 14.08
C ILE A 12 13.76 -21.23 14.12
N SER A 13 14.33 -21.99 13.19
CA SER A 13 15.77 -22.07 12.97
C SER A 13 16.15 -21.26 11.75
N LEU A 14 17.16 -20.42 11.89
CA LEU A 14 17.70 -19.58 10.82
C LEU A 14 19.18 -19.89 10.61
N THR A 15 19.67 -19.75 9.39
CA THR A 15 21.11 -19.75 9.15
C THR A 15 21.74 -18.50 9.78
N ASN A 16 23.02 -18.60 10.16
CA ASN A 16 23.75 -17.46 10.73
C ASN A 16 23.70 -16.23 9.81
N HIS A 17 23.85 -16.44 8.51
CA HIS A 17 23.80 -15.36 7.53
C HIS A 17 22.43 -14.67 7.49
N LEU A 18 21.33 -15.44 7.49
CA LEU A 18 19.98 -14.88 7.49
C LEU A 18 19.68 -14.13 8.79
N LEU A 19 20.12 -14.67 9.94
CA LEU A 19 19.95 -14.01 11.23
C LEU A 19 20.71 -12.68 11.29
N GLN A 20 21.95 -12.62 10.81
CA GLN A 20 22.73 -11.37 10.75
C GLN A 20 22.04 -10.31 9.88
N ARG A 21 21.53 -10.69 8.71
CA ARG A 21 20.76 -9.78 7.84
C ARG A 21 19.48 -9.30 8.50
N PHE A 22 18.80 -10.18 9.20
CA PHE A 22 17.58 -9.82 9.95
C PHE A 22 17.87 -8.85 11.09
N ASP A 23 18.94 -9.07 11.86
CA ASP A 23 19.34 -8.17 12.93
C ASP A 23 19.77 -6.79 12.37
N GLN A 24 20.39 -6.74 11.19
CA GLN A 24 20.66 -5.46 10.51
C GLN A 24 19.37 -4.76 10.09
N PHE A 25 18.46 -5.47 9.46
CA PHE A 25 17.14 -4.96 9.09
C PHE A 25 16.37 -4.37 10.28
N MET A 26 16.41 -5.06 11.43
CA MET A 26 15.78 -4.57 12.66
C MET A 26 16.35 -3.22 13.11
N ARG A 27 17.68 -3.09 13.11
CA ARG A 27 18.36 -1.83 13.46
C ARG A 27 17.98 -0.70 12.51
N ASP A 28 18.01 -0.97 11.22
CA ASP A 28 17.72 0.02 10.17
C ASP A 28 16.27 0.50 10.22
N ARG A 29 15.34 -0.36 10.65
CA ARG A 29 13.92 -0.07 10.78
C ARG A 29 13.48 0.37 12.17
N GLY A 30 14.38 0.32 13.17
CA GLY A 30 14.08 0.78 14.53
C GLY A 30 13.19 -0.17 15.35
N TYR A 31 13.18 -1.47 15.03
CA TYR A 31 12.44 -2.44 15.85
C TYR A 31 13.09 -2.66 17.20
N SER A 32 12.28 -2.74 18.27
CA SER A 32 12.74 -2.91 19.64
C SER A 32 13.10 -4.37 19.98
N SER A 33 12.54 -5.35 19.23
CA SER A 33 12.79 -6.78 19.45
C SER A 33 12.62 -7.59 18.18
N ARG A 34 13.28 -8.76 18.11
CA ARG A 34 13.09 -9.74 17.04
C ARG A 34 11.62 -10.19 16.90
N SER A 35 10.97 -10.41 18.04
CA SER A 35 9.56 -10.82 18.06
C SER A 35 8.63 -9.78 17.45
N GLU A 36 8.89 -8.51 17.66
CA GLU A 36 8.14 -7.41 17.05
C GLU A 36 8.32 -7.39 15.52
N ALA A 37 9.58 -7.42 15.06
CA ALA A 37 9.91 -7.43 13.64
C ALA A 37 9.33 -8.67 12.92
N ILE A 38 9.37 -9.84 13.55
CA ILE A 38 8.79 -11.07 12.99
C ILE A 38 7.27 -10.97 12.89
N ARG A 39 6.58 -10.47 13.93
CA ARG A 39 5.12 -10.27 13.89
C ARG A 39 4.71 -9.31 12.79
N ASP A 40 5.48 -8.25 12.59
CA ASP A 40 5.22 -7.28 11.54
C ASP A 40 5.41 -7.88 10.15
N ALA A 41 6.52 -8.58 9.92
CA ALA A 41 6.78 -9.30 8.67
C ALA A 41 5.70 -10.36 8.36
N ILE A 42 5.20 -11.06 9.38
CA ILE A 42 4.10 -12.04 9.21
C ILE A 42 2.82 -11.31 8.79
N ARG A 43 2.47 -10.18 9.44
CA ARG A 43 1.28 -9.40 9.07
C ARG A 43 1.36 -8.89 7.63
N ASP A 44 2.51 -8.36 7.23
CA ASP A 44 2.71 -7.87 5.86
C ASP A 44 2.56 -9.00 4.84
N THR A 45 3.18 -10.16 5.10
CA THR A 45 3.08 -11.33 4.22
C THR A 45 1.65 -11.85 4.11
N LEU A 46 0.92 -11.91 5.23
CA LEU A 46 -0.48 -12.34 5.23
C LEU A 46 -1.39 -11.31 4.54
N SER A 47 -1.16 -10.03 4.73
CA SER A 47 -1.90 -8.98 4.02
C SER A 47 -1.75 -9.12 2.50
N GLU A 48 -0.52 -9.35 2.01
CA GLU A 48 -0.30 -9.62 0.57
C GLU A 48 -0.99 -10.90 0.09
N TYR A 49 -0.94 -11.96 0.90
CA TYR A 49 -1.60 -13.23 0.58
C TYR A 49 -3.12 -13.08 0.51
N ASP A 50 -3.69 -12.38 1.47
CA ASP A 50 -5.14 -12.15 1.53
C ASP A 50 -5.62 -11.25 0.39
N LEU A 51 -4.85 -10.23 0.02
CA LEU A 51 -5.14 -9.41 -1.16
C LEU A 51 -5.21 -10.23 -2.46
N LYS A 52 -4.32 -11.18 -2.63
CA LYS A 52 -4.32 -12.08 -3.80
C LYS A 52 -5.50 -13.05 -3.83
N ARG A 53 -6.11 -13.31 -2.68
CA ARG A 53 -7.29 -14.20 -2.53
C ARG A 53 -8.61 -13.46 -2.51
N LEU A 54 -8.60 -12.13 -2.36
CA LEU A 54 -9.81 -11.34 -2.41
C LEU A 54 -10.32 -11.28 -3.86
N GLU A 55 -11.23 -12.19 -4.19
CA GLU A 55 -12.05 -12.07 -5.38
C GLU A 55 -13.12 -10.98 -5.20
N GLN A 56 -13.52 -10.73 -3.96
CA GLN A 56 -14.46 -9.68 -3.56
C GLN A 56 -14.12 -9.18 -2.15
N GLY A 57 -14.21 -7.88 -1.92
CA GLY A 57 -14.02 -7.30 -0.59
C GLY A 57 -13.64 -5.82 -0.63
N ALA A 58 -13.82 -5.16 0.50
CA ALA A 58 -13.45 -3.77 0.69
C ALA A 58 -11.96 -3.63 0.98
N VAL A 59 -11.34 -2.68 0.31
CA VAL A 59 -9.92 -2.33 0.49
C VAL A 59 -9.77 -0.82 0.61
N THR A 60 -8.69 -0.39 1.26
CA THR A 60 -8.18 0.97 1.11
C THR A 60 -6.85 0.92 0.37
N ALA A 61 -6.61 1.89 -0.49
CA ALA A 61 -5.34 2.00 -1.19
C ALA A 61 -4.83 3.43 -1.21
N THR A 62 -3.52 3.56 -1.10
CA THR A 62 -2.80 4.81 -1.39
C THR A 62 -2.13 4.64 -2.74
N VAL A 63 -2.51 5.46 -3.71
CA VAL A 63 -1.99 5.42 -5.07
C VAL A 63 -1.15 6.68 -5.31
N THR A 64 0.11 6.47 -5.63
CA THR A 64 1.08 7.54 -5.89
C THR A 64 1.37 7.60 -7.38
N VAL A 65 1.17 8.77 -7.98
CA VAL A 65 1.35 9.01 -9.42
C VAL A 65 2.38 10.12 -9.61
N ILE A 66 3.38 9.87 -10.43
CA ILE A 66 4.37 10.87 -10.83
C ILE A 66 4.11 11.26 -12.29
N THR A 67 4.03 12.55 -12.52
CA THR A 67 3.91 13.16 -13.85
C THR A 67 4.98 14.23 -14.04
N GLU A 68 5.26 14.59 -15.28
CA GLU A 68 6.07 15.78 -15.57
C GLU A 68 5.24 17.04 -15.29
N GLN A 69 5.90 18.07 -14.78
CA GLN A 69 5.29 19.38 -14.64
C GLN A 69 4.91 19.94 -16.02
N GLU A 70 3.87 20.77 -16.08
CA GLU A 70 3.35 21.38 -17.32
C GLU A 70 2.65 20.42 -18.30
N ARG A 71 2.33 19.21 -17.88
CA ARG A 71 1.49 18.29 -18.68
C ARG A 71 0.00 18.52 -18.41
N HIS A 72 -0.52 19.68 -18.82
CA HIS A 72 -1.93 20.05 -18.64
C HIS A 72 -2.93 19.03 -19.20
N ASP A 73 -2.54 18.31 -20.26
CA ASP A 73 -3.33 17.22 -20.82
C ASP A 73 -3.48 16.03 -19.88
N VAL A 74 -2.41 15.71 -19.12
CA VAL A 74 -2.41 14.64 -18.10
C VAL A 74 -3.23 15.07 -16.89
N ASP A 75 -3.04 16.30 -16.43
CA ASP A 75 -3.77 16.86 -15.28
C ASP A 75 -5.28 16.85 -15.53
N GLN A 76 -5.72 17.26 -16.73
CA GLN A 76 -7.13 17.23 -17.10
C GLN A 76 -7.70 15.80 -17.14
N ARG A 77 -6.92 14.82 -17.63
CA ARG A 77 -7.36 13.42 -17.66
C ARG A 77 -7.42 12.80 -16.26
N LEU A 78 -6.46 13.13 -15.40
CA LEU A 78 -6.50 12.71 -13.99
C LEU A 78 -7.69 13.36 -13.25
N MET A 79 -7.99 14.62 -13.53
CA MET A 79 -9.16 15.31 -12.97
C MET A 79 -10.48 14.65 -13.40
N ARG A 80 -10.63 14.28 -14.67
CA ARG A 80 -11.81 13.55 -15.17
C ARG A 80 -11.91 12.19 -14.52
N LEU A 81 -10.81 11.45 -14.46
CA LEU A 81 -10.79 10.13 -13.83
C LEU A 81 -11.16 10.20 -12.35
N ARG A 82 -10.68 11.20 -11.63
CA ARG A 82 -11.07 11.46 -10.24
C ARG A 82 -12.58 11.70 -10.11
N HIS A 83 -13.15 12.43 -11.06
CA HIS A 83 -14.60 12.66 -11.08
C HIS A 83 -15.38 11.36 -11.33
N ASP A 84 -14.93 10.55 -12.29
CA ASP A 84 -15.58 9.28 -12.65
C ASP A 84 -15.52 8.24 -11.50
N TYR A 85 -14.50 8.31 -10.67
CA TYR A 85 -14.26 7.40 -9.53
C TYR A 85 -14.46 8.09 -8.16
N ASN A 86 -15.20 9.19 -8.11
CA ASN A 86 -15.40 9.95 -6.87
C ASN A 86 -16.01 9.14 -5.73
N ALA A 87 -16.79 8.10 -6.05
CA ALA A 87 -17.41 7.22 -5.06
C ALA A 87 -16.40 6.41 -4.23
N ILE A 88 -15.22 6.14 -4.78
CA ILE A 88 -14.16 5.36 -4.09
C ILE A 88 -12.98 6.23 -3.65
N ILE A 89 -12.90 7.50 -4.07
CA ILE A 89 -11.80 8.39 -3.70
C ILE A 89 -12.17 9.12 -2.41
N SER A 90 -11.50 8.77 -1.31
CA SER A 90 -11.69 9.43 -0.01
C SER A 90 -10.90 10.73 0.11
N GLY A 91 -9.85 10.88 -0.67
CA GLY A 91 -9.03 12.10 -0.69
C GLY A 91 -7.97 12.07 -1.78
N ASN A 92 -7.47 13.25 -2.12
CA ASN A 92 -6.33 13.37 -3.01
C ASN A 92 -5.46 14.57 -2.63
N MET A 93 -4.21 14.53 -3.02
CA MET A 93 -3.24 15.59 -2.80
C MET A 93 -2.39 15.76 -4.06
N HIS A 94 -2.20 17.00 -4.49
CA HIS A 94 -1.32 17.37 -5.59
C HIS A 94 -0.15 18.19 -5.06
N ILE A 95 1.08 17.80 -5.37
CA ILE A 95 2.30 18.42 -4.88
C ILE A 95 3.28 18.62 -6.03
N HIS A 96 3.84 19.81 -6.15
CA HIS A 96 4.95 20.06 -7.05
C HIS A 96 6.26 19.56 -6.42
N LEU A 97 6.99 18.72 -7.15
CA LEU A 97 8.30 18.20 -6.74
C LEU A 97 9.41 18.90 -7.53
N GLY A 98 9.96 19.94 -6.92
CA GLY A 98 10.95 20.78 -7.62
C GLY A 98 10.32 21.49 -8.81
N SER A 99 11.09 21.61 -9.91
CA SER A 99 10.67 22.29 -11.14
C SER A 99 10.23 21.34 -12.27
N GLU A 100 10.34 20.03 -12.10
CA GLU A 100 10.21 19.09 -13.21
C GLU A 100 9.04 18.10 -13.06
N TYR A 101 8.62 17.79 -11.82
CA TYR A 101 7.64 16.74 -11.56
C TYR A 101 6.48 17.21 -10.70
N CYS A 102 5.36 16.56 -10.90
CA CYS A 102 4.20 16.61 -10.01
C CYS A 102 3.94 15.24 -9.40
N LEU A 103 3.55 15.26 -8.14
CA LEU A 103 3.10 14.09 -7.39
C LEU A 103 1.60 14.23 -7.14
N GLU A 104 0.84 13.25 -7.59
CA GLU A 104 -0.56 13.09 -7.21
C GLU A 104 -0.70 11.88 -6.30
N ILE A 105 -1.33 12.05 -5.16
CA ILE A 105 -1.65 10.97 -4.22
C ILE A 105 -3.16 10.84 -4.15
N PHE A 106 -3.67 9.63 -4.39
CA PHE A 106 -5.08 9.31 -4.16
C PHE A 106 -5.18 8.35 -2.98
N ILE A 107 -6.13 8.63 -2.09
CA ILE A 107 -6.56 7.71 -1.04
C ILE A 107 -7.91 7.17 -1.48
N THR A 108 -7.99 5.86 -1.65
CA THR A 108 -9.20 5.18 -2.13
C THR A 108 -9.72 4.20 -1.10
N GLU A 109 -11.05 4.03 -1.09
CA GLU A 109 -11.76 3.03 -0.29
C GLU A 109 -12.92 2.47 -1.11
N GLY A 110 -12.97 1.17 -1.29
CA GLY A 110 -14.03 0.55 -2.08
C GLY A 110 -13.76 -0.93 -2.34
N ASP A 111 -14.59 -1.52 -3.20
CA ASP A 111 -14.35 -2.89 -3.64
C ASP A 111 -13.01 -3.01 -4.40
N VAL A 112 -12.32 -4.11 -4.15
CA VAL A 112 -11.00 -4.37 -4.75
C VAL A 112 -11.00 -4.21 -6.26
N ASP A 113 -12.04 -4.67 -6.95
CA ASP A 113 -12.16 -4.57 -8.41
C ASP A 113 -12.24 -3.12 -8.87
N GLN A 114 -13.01 -2.28 -8.18
CA GLN A 114 -13.14 -0.86 -8.50
C GLN A 114 -11.82 -0.12 -8.29
N VAL A 115 -11.12 -0.41 -7.20
CA VAL A 115 -9.82 0.19 -6.89
C VAL A 115 -8.77 -0.24 -7.91
N LEU A 116 -8.73 -1.52 -8.29
CA LEU A 116 -7.82 -2.04 -9.32
C LEU A 116 -8.13 -1.47 -10.72
N GLN A 117 -9.40 -1.29 -11.06
CA GLN A 117 -9.80 -0.62 -12.30
C GLN A 117 -9.31 0.84 -12.34
N PHE A 118 -9.49 1.57 -11.24
CA PHE A 118 -8.98 2.94 -11.12
C PHE A 118 -7.47 3.01 -11.33
N ILE A 119 -6.70 2.15 -10.66
CA ILE A 119 -5.24 2.07 -10.81
C ILE A 119 -4.86 1.71 -12.26
N GLY A 120 -5.55 0.75 -12.85
CA GLY A 120 -5.33 0.33 -14.23
C GLY A 120 -5.59 1.45 -15.25
N ARG A 121 -6.62 2.26 -15.02
CA ARG A 121 -6.93 3.44 -15.85
C ARG A 121 -5.82 4.49 -15.78
N ILE A 122 -5.26 4.73 -14.60
CA ILE A 122 -4.10 5.64 -14.44
C ILE A 122 -2.89 5.08 -15.20
N ARG A 123 -2.56 3.80 -15.01
CA ARG A 123 -1.42 3.16 -15.68
C ARG A 123 -1.51 3.19 -17.21
N ALA A 124 -2.72 3.13 -17.75
CA ALA A 124 -2.98 3.19 -19.19
C ALA A 124 -2.89 4.62 -19.76
N MET A 125 -2.82 5.65 -18.91
CA MET A 125 -2.72 7.03 -19.38
C MET A 125 -1.34 7.31 -19.97
N ARG A 126 -1.34 7.90 -21.16
CA ARG A 126 -0.12 8.41 -21.78
C ARG A 126 0.38 9.65 -21.00
N GLY A 127 1.66 9.71 -20.69
CA GLY A 127 2.29 10.83 -19.97
C GLY A 127 2.41 10.62 -18.46
N ILE A 128 1.96 9.49 -17.94
CA ILE A 128 2.26 9.07 -16.58
C ILE A 128 3.68 8.50 -16.54
N GLN A 129 4.53 9.03 -15.65
CA GLN A 129 5.91 8.58 -15.49
C GLN A 129 5.99 7.32 -14.61
N GLN A 130 5.27 7.34 -13.48
CA GLN A 130 5.29 6.24 -12.54
C GLN A 130 3.98 6.16 -11.76
N VAL A 131 3.54 4.93 -11.50
CA VAL A 131 2.43 4.62 -10.58
C VAL A 131 2.89 3.59 -9.58
N LYS A 132 2.75 3.90 -8.31
CA LYS A 132 2.95 2.98 -7.18
C LYS A 132 1.69 2.98 -6.33
N PHE A 133 1.38 1.86 -5.71
CA PHE A 133 0.26 1.79 -4.77
C PHE A 133 0.53 0.79 -3.66
N THR A 134 -0.06 1.07 -2.52
CA THR A 134 -0.17 0.14 -1.39
C THR A 134 -1.65 -0.09 -1.13
N MET A 135 -2.06 -1.33 -1.02
CA MET A 135 -3.46 -1.72 -0.81
C MET A 135 -3.56 -2.56 0.45
N VAL A 136 -4.55 -2.27 1.28
CA VAL A 136 -4.79 -2.94 2.56
C VAL A 136 -6.26 -3.40 2.62
N PRO A 137 -6.52 -4.70 2.90
CA PRO A 137 -7.89 -5.18 3.12
C PRO A 137 -8.50 -4.53 4.37
N LEU A 138 -9.78 -4.14 4.28
CA LEU A 138 -10.51 -3.58 5.43
C LEU A 138 -11.19 -4.64 6.28
N THR A 139 -11.22 -5.90 5.85
CA THR A 139 -11.90 -7.01 6.50
C THR A 139 -11.02 -7.83 7.44
N LEU A 140 -9.77 -7.41 7.70
CA LEU A 140 -8.82 -8.13 8.56
C LEU A 140 -8.92 -7.71 10.05
N THR A 141 -10.09 -7.42 10.52
CA THR A 141 -10.31 -7.21 11.97
C THR A 141 -11.10 -8.38 12.53
N ASN A 142 -10.38 -9.46 12.87
CA ASN A 142 -10.73 -10.29 14.05
C ASN A 142 -9.57 -11.22 14.36
#